data_2f41b30d109d9ec250a2e0e59b2d8626
#
_entry.id   2f41b30d109d9ec250a2e0e59b2d8626
#
_cell.length_a   1.000
_cell.length_b   1.000
_cell.length_c   1.000
_cell.angle_alpha   90.00
_cell.angle_beta   90.00
_cell.angle_gamma   90.00
#
_symmetry.space_group_name_H-M   'P 1'
#
loop_
_entity.id
_entity.type
_entity.pdbx_description
1 polymer ?
#
loop_
_entity_poly.entity_id
_entity_poly.type
_entity_poly.pdbx_seq_one_letter_code
_entity_poly.pdbx_strand_id
1 'polypeptide(L)'
;MIPRRTLLSLLVGALSAASLPALAQQSPFDLGPEQPGRIRADEDPAAIAAVPKGFKFVEPGVLTVGISPGGPPLTTYATDAKTVVGADPDFAQLIADSLGLKLNLVPLAWADWPLGLTSGKYDAVISNVGVTEQRKEKFDFSTYRLGLHGFFVKADSKVTSIKEPKDAAGLSFSVGGGTNQERILLEWSKQNVAAGLKPLELQLFDDEAARLVALRGGRVDVVVQPHAQLVFIAARDKDIKRIGTLSAGWPLKSDVAITTRKGSGLVDALTLATNNLIRSGKYRQALARWGIEEEAVERSETNPPGLPKY
;
A
#
# COMPACT_ATOMS: atom_id res chain seq x y z
N MET A 1 -24.48 -0.31 86.68
CA MET A 1 -24.63 0.47 85.44
C MET A 1 -23.38 0.29 84.64
N ILE A 2 -23.46 -0.59 83.54
CA ILE A 2 -22.34 -0.88 82.66
C ILE A 2 -22.83 -0.53 81.25
N PRO A 3 -22.15 0.31 80.47
CA PRO A 3 -22.55 0.56 79.09
C PRO A 3 -21.93 -0.49 78.15
N ARG A 4 -22.79 -1.09 77.34
CA ARG A 4 -22.42 -1.99 76.24
C ARG A 4 -21.71 -1.22 75.15
N ARG A 5 -20.49 -1.62 74.75
CA ARG A 5 -19.77 -1.23 73.52
C ARG A 5 -20.15 -2.17 72.41
N THR A 6 -20.81 -1.65 71.35
CA THR A 6 -21.12 -2.32 70.14
C THR A 6 -19.90 -2.23 69.18
N LEU A 7 -19.28 -3.36 68.86
CA LEU A 7 -18.27 -3.45 67.81
C LEU A 7 -18.99 -3.51 66.45
N LEU A 8 -18.76 -2.50 65.61
CA LEU A 8 -19.08 -2.52 64.18
C LEU A 8 -17.90 -3.14 63.43
N SER A 9 -18.10 -4.34 62.88
CA SER A 9 -17.13 -4.99 61.98
C SER A 9 -17.36 -4.47 60.58
N LEU A 10 -16.43 -3.68 60.03
CA LEU A 10 -16.37 -3.28 58.64
C LEU A 10 -15.81 -4.43 57.80
N LEU A 11 -16.67 -5.09 57.05
CA LEU A 11 -16.25 -6.01 55.94
C LEU A 11 -15.81 -5.12 54.76
N VAL A 12 -14.51 -5.04 54.54
CA VAL A 12 -13.96 -4.51 53.27
C VAL A 12 -13.98 -5.62 52.25
N GLY A 13 -14.99 -5.59 51.38
CA GLY A 13 -15.05 -6.46 50.18
C GLY A 13 -14.03 -6.01 49.15
N ALA A 14 -12.96 -6.79 48.99
CA ALA A 14 -12.02 -6.59 47.88
C ALA A 14 -12.70 -7.02 46.57
N LEU A 15 -13.18 -6.08 45.76
CA LEU A 15 -13.53 -6.32 44.35
C LEU A 15 -12.22 -6.57 43.57
N SER A 16 -11.91 -7.83 43.33
CA SER A 16 -10.91 -8.24 42.35
C SER A 16 -11.45 -7.91 40.96
N ALA A 17 -11.04 -6.78 40.40
CA ALA A 17 -11.27 -6.48 39.00
C ALA A 17 -10.48 -7.52 38.16
N ALA A 18 -11.16 -8.57 37.70
CA ALA A 18 -10.63 -9.47 36.68
C ALA A 18 -10.43 -8.66 35.41
N SER A 19 -9.18 -8.24 35.13
CA SER A 19 -8.78 -7.71 33.84
C SER A 19 -8.95 -8.82 32.79
N LEU A 20 -10.06 -8.75 32.04
CA LEU A 20 -10.21 -9.54 30.84
C LEU A 20 -9.04 -9.21 29.91
N PRO A 21 -8.31 -10.20 29.39
CA PRO A 21 -7.31 -9.94 28.38
C PRO A 21 -8.02 -9.28 27.20
N ALA A 22 -7.60 -8.08 26.81
CA ALA A 22 -8.01 -7.48 25.57
C ALA A 22 -7.66 -8.48 24.48
N LEU A 23 -8.67 -9.10 23.85
CA LEU A 23 -8.48 -9.90 22.66
C LEU A 23 -7.86 -8.97 21.61
N ALA A 24 -6.55 -9.06 21.45
CA ALA A 24 -5.84 -8.38 20.39
C ALA A 24 -6.53 -8.80 19.10
N GLN A 25 -7.13 -7.85 18.42
CA GLN A 25 -7.86 -8.07 17.17
C GLN A 25 -6.84 -8.62 16.17
N GLN A 26 -6.92 -9.92 15.85
CA GLN A 26 -5.96 -10.56 14.95
C GLN A 26 -6.02 -9.88 13.59
N SER A 27 -4.86 -9.47 13.10
CA SER A 27 -4.73 -8.97 11.73
C SER A 27 -5.26 -10.03 10.76
N PRO A 28 -6.02 -9.64 9.71
CA PRO A 28 -6.44 -10.56 8.67
C PRO A 28 -5.26 -11.18 7.91
N PHE A 29 -4.05 -10.65 8.10
CA PHE A 29 -2.81 -11.11 7.47
C PHE A 29 -1.77 -11.46 8.51
N ASP A 30 -0.90 -12.42 8.17
CA ASP A 30 0.26 -12.77 8.99
C ASP A 30 1.31 -11.64 8.91
N LEU A 31 1.48 -10.93 10.03
CA LEU A 31 2.50 -9.90 10.20
C LEU A 31 3.70 -10.39 11.02
N GLY A 32 3.84 -11.71 11.22
CA GLY A 32 5.03 -12.31 11.83
C GLY A 32 6.27 -12.15 10.95
N PRO A 33 7.48 -12.15 11.50
CA PRO A 33 8.71 -12.01 10.72
C PRO A 33 9.06 -13.23 9.88
N GLU A 34 8.66 -14.43 10.28
CA GLU A 34 9.03 -15.72 9.64
C GLU A 34 8.35 -15.93 8.29
N GLN A 35 7.12 -15.40 8.12
CA GLN A 35 6.33 -15.49 6.89
C GLN A 35 6.25 -16.90 6.30
N PRO A 36 5.78 -17.94 7.05
CA PRO A 36 5.82 -19.34 6.60
C PRO A 36 4.97 -19.60 5.35
N GLY A 37 3.96 -18.76 5.08
CA GLY A 37 3.10 -18.83 3.89
C GLY A 37 3.60 -18.07 2.68
N ARG A 38 4.85 -17.54 2.69
CA ARG A 38 5.41 -16.80 1.58
C ARG A 38 5.56 -17.67 0.34
N ILE A 39 5.02 -17.19 -0.78
CA ILE A 39 5.14 -17.88 -2.07
C ILE A 39 6.57 -17.75 -2.56
N ARG A 40 7.14 -18.83 -3.09
CA ARG A 40 8.49 -18.89 -3.66
C ARG A 40 8.42 -19.21 -5.15
N ALA A 41 9.42 -18.78 -5.89
CA ALA A 41 9.55 -19.05 -7.31
C ALA A 41 10.76 -19.92 -7.62
N ASP A 42 10.72 -20.57 -8.77
CA ASP A 42 11.89 -21.23 -9.35
C ASP A 42 12.67 -20.21 -10.18
N GLU A 43 13.94 -20.49 -10.43
CA GLU A 43 14.77 -19.69 -11.33
C GLU A 43 14.14 -19.63 -12.74
N ASP A 44 14.20 -18.46 -13.36
CA ASP A 44 13.79 -18.22 -14.73
C ASP A 44 15.04 -18.04 -15.61
N PRO A 45 15.48 -19.06 -16.36
CA PRO A 45 16.69 -18.97 -17.20
C PRO A 45 16.62 -17.84 -18.22
N ALA A 46 15.42 -17.50 -18.73
CA ALA A 46 15.25 -16.42 -19.69
C ALA A 46 15.45 -15.05 -19.03
N ALA A 47 14.90 -14.85 -17.84
CA ALA A 47 15.11 -13.62 -17.08
C ALA A 47 16.58 -13.47 -16.63
N ILE A 48 17.20 -14.55 -16.18
CA ILE A 48 18.64 -14.56 -15.80
C ILE A 48 19.52 -14.18 -16.99
N ALA A 49 19.25 -14.76 -18.18
CA ALA A 49 20.00 -14.48 -19.40
C ALA A 49 19.78 -13.03 -19.92
N ALA A 50 18.67 -12.40 -19.57
CA ALA A 50 18.35 -11.02 -19.92
C ALA A 50 19.03 -9.97 -19.02
N VAL A 51 19.61 -10.37 -17.89
CA VAL A 51 20.45 -9.46 -17.08
C VAL A 51 21.68 -9.07 -17.89
N PRO A 52 21.94 -7.77 -18.09
CA PRO A 52 23.08 -7.35 -18.90
C PRO A 52 24.42 -7.92 -18.37
N LYS A 53 25.26 -8.47 -19.22
CA LYS A 53 26.55 -9.07 -18.84
C LYS A 53 27.47 -8.16 -18.02
N GLY A 54 27.33 -6.84 -18.19
CA GLY A 54 28.09 -5.84 -17.44
C GLY A 54 27.37 -5.27 -16.22
N PHE A 55 26.16 -5.74 -15.92
CA PHE A 55 25.39 -5.24 -14.76
C PHE A 55 26.09 -5.65 -13.46
N LYS A 56 26.30 -4.66 -12.60
CA LYS A 56 26.88 -4.89 -11.27
C LYS A 56 25.80 -4.67 -10.23
N PHE A 57 25.35 -5.75 -9.60
CA PHE A 57 24.52 -5.67 -8.41
C PHE A 57 25.27 -4.93 -7.28
N VAL A 58 24.53 -4.26 -6.42
CA VAL A 58 25.09 -3.58 -5.23
C VAL A 58 25.91 -4.56 -4.40
N GLU A 59 25.42 -5.79 -4.28
CA GLU A 59 26.12 -6.91 -3.66
C GLU A 59 26.08 -8.12 -4.61
N PRO A 60 27.20 -8.75 -4.92
CA PRO A 60 27.23 -9.93 -5.80
C PRO A 60 26.32 -11.06 -5.30
N GLY A 61 25.45 -11.58 -6.16
CA GLY A 61 24.50 -12.65 -5.84
C GLY A 61 23.29 -12.22 -5.02
N VAL A 62 23.09 -10.90 -4.85
CA VAL A 62 21.99 -10.34 -4.06
C VAL A 62 21.23 -9.29 -4.89
N LEU A 63 19.92 -9.37 -4.88
CA LEU A 63 19.03 -8.30 -5.35
C LEU A 63 18.75 -7.35 -4.17
N THR A 64 19.35 -6.15 -4.21
CA THR A 64 19.12 -5.13 -3.19
C THR A 64 17.96 -4.24 -3.59
N VAL A 65 16.88 -4.28 -2.82
CA VAL A 65 15.62 -3.58 -3.13
C VAL A 65 15.34 -2.51 -2.07
N GLY A 66 15.23 -1.26 -2.52
CA GLY A 66 14.74 -0.17 -1.70
C GLY A 66 13.21 -0.29 -1.52
N ILE A 67 12.74 -0.16 -0.28
CA ILE A 67 11.33 -0.35 0.06
C ILE A 67 10.91 0.61 1.17
N SER A 68 9.71 1.23 1.04
CA SER A 68 9.19 2.18 2.03
C SER A 68 8.06 1.55 2.84
N PRO A 69 8.25 1.27 4.13
CA PRO A 69 7.19 0.77 4.99
C PRO A 69 6.13 1.84 5.24
N GLY A 70 5.06 1.80 4.43
CA GLY A 70 3.95 2.77 4.49
C GLY A 70 2.67 2.25 5.14
N GLY A 71 2.61 0.95 5.41
CA GLY A 71 1.48 0.29 6.05
C GLY A 71 0.99 -0.97 5.31
N PRO A 72 0.36 -1.90 6.07
CA PRO A 72 -0.19 -3.12 5.48
C PRO A 72 -1.36 -2.80 4.53
N PRO A 73 -1.63 -3.65 3.54
CA PRO A 73 -0.98 -4.92 3.24
C PRO A 73 0.22 -4.77 2.31
N LEU A 74 0.56 -3.54 1.85
CA LEU A 74 1.60 -3.33 0.83
C LEU A 74 2.99 -3.56 1.42
N THR A 75 3.36 -2.78 2.44
CA THR A 75 4.67 -2.86 3.08
C THR A 75 4.58 -2.33 4.51
N THR A 76 4.98 -3.12 5.48
CA THR A 76 5.01 -2.70 6.89
C THR A 76 6.16 -3.39 7.63
N TYR A 77 6.47 -2.93 8.83
CA TYR A 77 7.30 -3.71 9.73
C TYR A 77 6.49 -4.85 10.35
N ALA A 78 7.11 -6.02 10.47
CA ALA A 78 6.56 -7.15 11.17
C ALA A 78 6.43 -6.87 12.68
N THR A 79 5.91 -7.84 13.42
CA THR A 79 5.72 -7.75 14.88
C THR A 79 7.02 -7.60 15.67
N ASP A 80 8.17 -7.93 15.07
CA ASP A 80 9.50 -7.69 15.63
C ASP A 80 9.99 -6.24 15.45
N ALA A 81 9.22 -5.37 14.80
CA ALA A 81 9.53 -3.97 14.46
C ALA A 81 10.83 -3.80 13.63
N LYS A 82 11.30 -4.86 12.98
CA LYS A 82 12.57 -4.90 12.24
C LYS A 82 12.41 -5.49 10.84
N THR A 83 11.79 -6.66 10.73
CA THR A 83 11.58 -7.35 9.46
C THR A 83 10.51 -6.62 8.64
N VAL A 84 10.74 -6.45 7.34
CA VAL A 84 9.76 -5.84 6.43
C VAL A 84 8.94 -6.92 5.76
N VAL A 85 7.60 -6.81 5.86
CA VAL A 85 6.63 -7.76 5.34
C VAL A 85 5.53 -7.06 4.56
N GLY A 86 4.83 -7.79 3.69
CA GLY A 86 3.76 -7.25 2.87
C GLY A 86 3.80 -7.77 1.43
N ALA A 87 2.88 -7.30 0.61
CA ALA A 87 2.76 -7.71 -0.79
C ALA A 87 3.97 -7.31 -1.63
N ASP A 88 4.52 -6.12 -1.43
CA ASP A 88 5.71 -5.66 -2.14
C ASP A 88 6.97 -6.45 -1.72
N PRO A 89 7.23 -6.73 -0.42
CA PRO A 89 8.27 -7.68 0.01
C PRO A 89 8.13 -9.08 -0.56
N ASP A 90 6.90 -9.63 -0.61
CA ASP A 90 6.65 -10.96 -1.16
C ASP A 90 6.91 -10.97 -2.67
N PHE A 91 6.49 -9.93 -3.38
CA PHE A 91 6.77 -9.80 -4.80
C PHE A 91 8.28 -9.62 -5.07
N ALA A 92 8.99 -8.83 -4.26
CA ALA A 92 10.44 -8.70 -4.35
C ALA A 92 11.15 -10.06 -4.17
N GLN A 93 10.64 -10.91 -3.27
CA GLN A 93 11.18 -12.27 -3.09
C GLN A 93 10.97 -13.13 -4.33
N LEU A 94 9.80 -13.09 -4.95
CA LEU A 94 9.54 -13.81 -6.19
C LEU A 94 10.47 -13.39 -7.31
N ILE A 95 10.75 -12.09 -7.44
CA ILE A 95 11.70 -11.56 -8.43
C ILE A 95 13.12 -12.03 -8.13
N ALA A 96 13.58 -11.97 -6.87
CA ALA A 96 14.90 -12.45 -6.48
C ALA A 96 15.05 -13.95 -6.78
N ASP A 97 14.05 -14.76 -6.40
CA ASP A 97 14.02 -16.20 -6.70
C ASP A 97 14.13 -16.45 -8.21
N SER A 98 13.33 -15.74 -9.04
CA SER A 98 13.34 -15.88 -10.50
C SER A 98 14.68 -15.54 -11.11
N LEU A 99 15.46 -14.65 -10.50
CA LEU A 99 16.80 -14.29 -10.95
C LEU A 99 17.93 -15.14 -10.33
N GLY A 100 17.61 -16.14 -9.48
CA GLY A 100 18.60 -16.94 -8.76
C GLY A 100 19.42 -16.13 -7.75
N LEU A 101 18.86 -15.05 -7.20
CA LEU A 101 19.50 -14.12 -6.28
C LEU A 101 18.92 -14.24 -4.87
N LYS A 102 19.73 -13.90 -3.87
CA LYS A 102 19.21 -13.61 -2.52
C LYS A 102 18.53 -12.25 -2.52
N LEU A 103 17.53 -12.07 -1.67
CA LEU A 103 16.87 -10.78 -1.48
C LEU A 103 17.47 -10.03 -0.29
N ASN A 104 17.79 -8.74 -0.49
CA ASN A 104 18.10 -7.78 0.56
C ASN A 104 17.11 -6.62 0.48
N LEU A 105 16.22 -6.48 1.46
CA LEU A 105 15.30 -5.35 1.57
C LEU A 105 15.92 -4.24 2.39
N VAL A 106 16.01 -3.04 1.82
CA VAL A 106 16.54 -1.84 2.48
C VAL A 106 15.42 -0.86 2.75
N PRO A 107 14.94 -0.76 4.00
CA PRO A 107 13.92 0.22 4.36
C PRO A 107 14.38 1.65 4.11
N LEU A 108 13.47 2.48 3.61
CA LEU A 108 13.73 3.88 3.30
C LEU A 108 12.51 4.77 3.56
N ALA A 109 12.72 6.07 3.76
CA ALA A 109 11.64 7.03 3.70
C ALA A 109 11.22 7.26 2.23
N TRP A 110 9.91 7.39 1.96
CA TRP A 110 9.39 7.54 0.60
C TRP A 110 10.11 8.63 -0.22
N ALA A 111 10.41 9.77 0.39
CA ALA A 111 11.08 10.88 -0.29
C ALA A 111 12.50 10.55 -0.77
N ASP A 112 13.15 9.53 -0.18
CA ASP A 112 14.57 9.21 -0.42
C ASP A 112 14.79 8.21 -1.55
N TRP A 113 13.74 7.51 -2.03
CA TRP A 113 13.91 6.46 -3.03
C TRP A 113 14.56 6.95 -4.33
N PRO A 114 14.23 8.17 -4.87
CA PRO A 114 14.82 8.60 -6.13
C PRO A 114 16.33 8.82 -6.02
N LEU A 115 16.76 9.45 -4.93
CA LEU A 115 18.17 9.72 -4.68
C LEU A 115 18.94 8.42 -4.38
N GLY A 116 18.38 7.55 -3.55
CA GLY A 116 19.00 6.27 -3.20
C GLY A 116 19.19 5.36 -4.42
N LEU A 117 18.21 5.31 -5.33
CA LEU A 117 18.31 4.53 -6.56
C LEU A 117 19.32 5.15 -7.54
N THR A 118 19.31 6.47 -7.71
CA THR A 118 20.25 7.18 -8.59
C THR A 118 21.69 7.04 -8.11
N SER A 119 21.93 7.09 -6.79
CA SER A 119 23.26 6.95 -6.20
C SER A 119 23.79 5.50 -6.13
N GLY A 120 22.96 4.51 -6.53
CA GLY A 120 23.33 3.11 -6.53
C GLY A 120 23.27 2.43 -5.16
N LYS A 121 22.48 2.96 -4.22
CA LYS A 121 22.19 2.30 -2.94
C LYS A 121 21.37 1.01 -3.11
N TYR A 122 20.59 0.93 -4.18
CA TYR A 122 19.69 -0.17 -4.50
C TYR A 122 19.86 -0.57 -5.97
N ASP A 123 19.59 -1.83 -6.29
CA ASP A 123 19.47 -2.31 -7.67
C ASP A 123 18.12 -1.90 -8.26
N ALA A 124 17.08 -2.00 -7.44
CA ALA A 124 15.71 -1.65 -7.78
C ALA A 124 14.95 -1.06 -6.58
N VAL A 125 13.83 -0.43 -6.83
CA VAL A 125 12.83 -0.04 -5.82
C VAL A 125 11.51 -0.75 -6.14
N ILE A 126 10.95 -1.44 -5.15
CA ILE A 126 9.63 -2.09 -5.20
C ILE A 126 8.84 -1.54 -4.01
N SER A 127 8.06 -0.49 -4.24
CA SER A 127 7.43 0.26 -3.16
C SER A 127 6.28 1.12 -3.67
N ASN A 128 5.31 0.50 -4.33
CA ASN A 128 4.14 1.21 -4.85
C ASN A 128 4.48 2.45 -5.73
N VAL A 129 5.57 2.40 -6.49
CA VAL A 129 5.99 3.52 -7.34
C VAL A 129 5.15 3.56 -8.62
N GLY A 130 4.35 4.62 -8.78
CA GLY A 130 3.57 4.86 -10.00
C GLY A 130 4.43 5.34 -11.16
N VAL A 131 4.12 4.87 -12.37
CA VAL A 131 4.78 5.28 -13.61
C VAL A 131 4.27 6.67 -14.02
N THR A 132 5.18 7.65 -14.14
CA THR A 132 4.87 9.00 -14.64
C THR A 132 5.91 9.41 -15.67
N GLU A 133 5.54 10.25 -16.64
CA GLU A 133 6.47 10.76 -17.65
C GLU A 133 7.63 11.56 -17.03
N GLN A 134 7.37 12.25 -15.91
CA GLN A 134 8.44 12.94 -15.17
C GLN A 134 9.47 11.96 -14.57
N ARG A 135 9.01 10.85 -13.99
CA ARG A 135 9.90 9.84 -13.40
C ARG A 135 10.68 9.08 -14.48
N LYS A 136 10.08 8.84 -15.65
CA LYS A 136 10.71 8.19 -16.81
C LYS A 136 11.92 8.96 -17.37
N GLU A 137 12.12 10.22 -17.00
CA GLU A 137 13.34 10.96 -17.35
C GLU A 137 14.59 10.37 -16.68
N LYS A 138 14.44 9.79 -15.48
CA LYS A 138 15.56 9.31 -14.64
C LYS A 138 15.52 7.81 -14.34
N PHE A 139 14.41 7.15 -14.60
CA PHE A 139 14.18 5.76 -14.21
C PHE A 139 13.55 4.95 -15.33
N ASP A 140 13.76 3.64 -15.29
CA ASP A 140 13.06 2.65 -16.09
C ASP A 140 12.10 1.84 -15.19
N PHE A 141 11.01 1.35 -15.79
CA PHE A 141 9.88 0.76 -15.08
C PHE A 141 9.48 -0.59 -15.65
N SER A 142 9.28 -1.59 -14.77
CA SER A 142 8.64 -2.87 -15.08
C SER A 142 7.35 -2.97 -14.27
N THR A 143 6.19 -2.97 -14.93
CA THR A 143 4.91 -2.95 -14.23
C THR A 143 4.63 -4.26 -13.51
N TYR A 144 4.03 -4.18 -12.31
CA TYR A 144 3.64 -5.38 -11.57
C TYR A 144 2.28 -5.27 -10.88
N ARG A 145 1.64 -4.09 -10.87
CA ARG A 145 0.35 -3.89 -10.22
C ARG A 145 -0.39 -2.68 -10.78
N LEU A 146 -1.71 -2.67 -10.67
CA LEU A 146 -2.52 -1.47 -10.93
C LEU A 146 -2.49 -0.55 -9.71
N GLY A 147 -2.40 0.74 -9.93
CA GLY A 147 -2.61 1.74 -8.91
C GLY A 147 -4.11 2.04 -8.78
N LEU A 148 -4.70 1.72 -7.64
CA LEU A 148 -6.10 2.03 -7.32
C LEU A 148 -6.19 2.91 -6.08
N HIS A 149 -7.18 3.81 -6.09
CA HIS A 149 -7.66 4.53 -4.90
C HIS A 149 -9.02 4.00 -4.49
N GLY A 150 -9.28 3.95 -3.19
CA GLY A 150 -10.57 3.57 -2.63
C GLY A 150 -11.28 4.77 -2.01
N PHE A 151 -12.60 4.81 -2.18
CA PHE A 151 -13.51 5.67 -1.44
C PHE A 151 -14.10 4.86 -0.29
N PHE A 152 -13.83 5.30 0.93
CA PHE A 152 -14.32 4.65 2.14
C PHE A 152 -15.06 5.64 3.02
N VAL A 153 -16.13 5.16 3.64
CA VAL A 153 -17.00 5.90 4.56
C VAL A 153 -17.17 5.12 5.86
N LYS A 154 -17.73 5.74 6.88
CA LYS A 154 -18.16 5.02 8.08
C LYS A 154 -19.09 3.88 7.71
N ALA A 155 -19.06 2.78 8.46
CA ALA A 155 -19.88 1.60 8.20
C ALA A 155 -21.39 1.92 8.20
N ASP A 156 -21.83 2.86 9.03
CA ASP A 156 -23.21 3.34 9.18
C ASP A 156 -23.59 4.47 8.19
N SER A 157 -22.66 4.93 7.34
CA SER A 157 -22.91 5.99 6.38
C SER A 157 -24.02 5.63 5.39
N LYS A 158 -24.83 6.63 5.04
CA LYS A 158 -25.88 6.53 4.01
C LYS A 158 -25.34 6.65 2.58
N VAL A 159 -24.09 7.13 2.42
CA VAL A 159 -23.43 7.16 1.10
C VAL A 159 -23.03 5.73 0.76
N THR A 160 -23.53 5.21 -0.36
CA THR A 160 -23.36 3.79 -0.73
C THR A 160 -22.53 3.58 -1.99
N SER A 161 -22.32 4.62 -2.79
CA SER A 161 -21.55 4.50 -4.03
C SER A 161 -20.96 5.85 -4.44
N ILE A 162 -19.71 5.84 -4.90
CA ILE A 162 -19.05 6.94 -5.62
C ILE A 162 -18.35 6.31 -6.84
N LYS A 163 -18.79 6.68 -8.05
CA LYS A 163 -18.24 6.18 -9.32
C LYS A 163 -17.76 7.31 -10.23
N GLU A 164 -18.37 8.47 -10.13
CA GLU A 164 -18.15 9.63 -10.99
C GLU A 164 -18.26 10.94 -10.22
N PRO A 165 -17.78 12.08 -10.75
CA PRO A 165 -17.72 13.35 -10.03
C PRO A 165 -19.04 13.76 -9.37
N LYS A 166 -20.17 13.59 -10.06
CA LYS A 166 -21.50 14.01 -9.53
C LYS A 166 -21.87 13.29 -8.24
N ASP A 167 -21.43 12.04 -8.04
CA ASP A 167 -21.73 11.25 -6.84
C ASP A 167 -21.03 11.82 -5.59
N ALA A 168 -19.96 12.61 -5.81
CA ALA A 168 -19.15 13.25 -4.78
C ALA A 168 -19.60 14.69 -4.47
N ALA A 169 -20.62 15.22 -5.17
CA ALA A 169 -21.02 16.62 -5.06
C ALA A 169 -21.47 16.99 -3.64
N GLY A 170 -20.83 17.98 -3.05
CA GLY A 170 -21.13 18.49 -1.70
C GLY A 170 -20.68 17.59 -0.55
N LEU A 171 -19.96 16.49 -0.83
CA LEU A 171 -19.35 15.66 0.21
C LEU A 171 -18.01 16.23 0.65
N SER A 172 -17.66 15.97 1.90
CA SER A 172 -16.37 16.33 2.49
C SER A 172 -15.40 15.13 2.49
N PHE A 173 -14.16 15.39 2.07
CA PHE A 173 -13.13 14.35 1.89
C PHE A 173 -11.91 14.64 2.76
N SER A 174 -11.37 13.61 3.41
CA SER A 174 -10.01 13.65 3.94
C SER A 174 -9.03 13.06 2.92
N VAL A 175 -7.96 13.78 2.64
CA VAL A 175 -6.97 13.43 1.62
C VAL A 175 -5.59 13.95 2.02
N GLY A 176 -4.53 13.32 1.52
CA GLY A 176 -3.15 13.82 1.71
C GLY A 176 -2.85 14.98 0.76
N GLY A 177 -2.19 16.03 1.26
CA GLY A 177 -1.73 17.14 0.44
C GLY A 177 -0.66 16.73 -0.58
N GLY A 178 -0.67 17.33 -1.78
CA GLY A 178 0.30 17.05 -2.85
C GLY A 178 0.19 15.65 -3.47
N THR A 179 -0.91 14.94 -3.24
CA THR A 179 -1.13 13.58 -3.75
C THR A 179 -1.93 13.56 -5.05
N ASN A 180 -1.88 12.42 -5.77
CA ASN A 180 -2.76 12.20 -6.91
C ASN A 180 -4.24 12.21 -6.50
N GLN A 181 -4.55 11.76 -5.31
CA GLN A 181 -5.92 11.76 -4.78
C GLN A 181 -6.46 13.19 -4.69
N GLU A 182 -5.69 14.11 -4.10
CA GLU A 182 -6.06 15.52 -4.04
C GLU A 182 -6.28 16.09 -5.44
N ARG A 183 -5.35 15.88 -6.36
CA ARG A 183 -5.46 16.35 -7.73
C ARG A 183 -6.75 15.87 -8.42
N ILE A 184 -7.06 14.58 -8.30
CA ILE A 184 -8.26 14.00 -8.89
C ILE A 184 -9.53 14.63 -8.29
N LEU A 185 -9.57 14.78 -6.97
CA LEU A 185 -10.73 15.37 -6.29
C LEU A 185 -10.91 16.87 -6.64
N LEU A 186 -9.82 17.61 -6.79
CA LEU A 186 -9.87 19.00 -7.26
C LEU A 186 -10.44 19.08 -8.68
N GLU A 187 -10.03 18.18 -9.58
CA GLU A 187 -10.58 18.11 -10.93
C GLU A 187 -12.06 17.71 -10.92
N TRP A 188 -12.46 16.76 -10.11
CA TRP A 188 -13.86 16.39 -9.90
C TRP A 188 -14.70 17.56 -9.37
N SER A 189 -14.14 18.32 -8.42
CA SER A 189 -14.78 19.52 -7.89
C SER A 189 -15.05 20.57 -8.98
N LYS A 190 -14.06 20.82 -9.87
CA LYS A 190 -14.22 21.73 -11.01
C LYS A 190 -15.32 21.25 -11.96
N GLN A 191 -15.36 19.95 -12.29
CA GLN A 191 -16.39 19.39 -13.16
C GLN A 191 -17.78 19.53 -12.55
N ASN A 192 -17.94 19.30 -11.24
CA ASN A 192 -19.20 19.51 -10.54
C ASN A 192 -19.67 20.95 -10.60
N VAL A 193 -18.78 21.92 -10.32
CA VAL A 193 -19.12 23.35 -10.41
C VAL A 193 -19.53 23.73 -11.83
N ALA A 194 -18.80 23.25 -12.84
CA ALA A 194 -19.16 23.50 -14.25
C ALA A 194 -20.52 22.90 -14.64
N ALA A 195 -20.94 21.81 -13.97
CA ALA A 195 -22.24 21.18 -14.13
C ALA A 195 -23.35 21.78 -13.23
N GLY A 196 -23.07 22.88 -12.51
CA GLY A 196 -24.04 23.49 -11.58
C GLY A 196 -24.27 22.73 -10.28
N LEU A 197 -23.41 21.76 -9.97
CA LEU A 197 -23.44 20.98 -8.74
C LEU A 197 -22.57 21.63 -7.65
N LYS A 198 -22.74 21.19 -6.39
CA LYS A 198 -21.89 21.65 -5.28
C LYS A 198 -20.46 21.17 -5.47
N PRO A 199 -19.46 22.02 -5.14
CA PRO A 199 -18.07 21.57 -5.08
C PRO A 199 -17.87 20.49 -4.01
N LEU A 200 -16.76 19.76 -4.11
CA LEU A 200 -16.26 18.91 -3.03
C LEU A 200 -15.58 19.76 -1.95
N GLU A 201 -15.67 19.34 -0.71
CA GLU A 201 -14.96 19.95 0.41
C GLU A 201 -13.73 19.10 0.76
N LEU A 202 -12.50 19.60 0.53
CA LEU A 202 -11.28 18.87 0.79
C LEU A 202 -10.66 19.31 2.11
N GLN A 203 -10.40 18.38 3.01
CA GLN A 203 -9.59 18.57 4.21
C GLN A 203 -8.28 17.83 4.04
N LEU A 204 -7.18 18.59 4.06
CA LEU A 204 -5.84 18.06 3.86
C LEU A 204 -5.23 17.62 5.19
N PHE A 205 -4.61 16.45 5.19
CA PHE A 205 -3.89 15.90 6.33
C PHE A 205 -2.58 15.28 5.87
N ASP A 206 -1.50 15.55 6.57
CA ASP A 206 -0.19 14.96 6.29
C ASP A 206 -0.08 13.52 6.80
N ASP A 207 -0.85 13.19 7.85
CA ASP A 207 -0.83 11.91 8.54
C ASP A 207 -2.05 11.04 8.19
N GLU A 208 -1.79 9.75 7.88
CA GLU A 208 -2.83 8.79 7.50
C GLU A 208 -3.79 8.47 8.65
N ALA A 209 -3.28 8.33 9.87
CA ALA A 209 -4.11 8.06 11.03
C ALA A 209 -5.05 9.24 11.33
N ALA A 210 -4.57 10.48 11.16
CA ALA A 210 -5.40 11.69 11.31
C ALA A 210 -6.56 11.72 10.32
N ARG A 211 -6.36 11.24 9.07
CA ARG A 211 -7.44 11.11 8.07
C ARG A 211 -8.55 10.17 8.52
N LEU A 212 -8.18 9.02 9.08
CA LEU A 212 -9.14 8.05 9.61
C LEU A 212 -9.85 8.56 10.87
N VAL A 213 -9.14 9.26 11.75
CA VAL A 213 -9.75 9.90 12.93
C VAL A 213 -10.79 10.94 12.50
N ALA A 214 -10.51 11.74 11.46
CA ALA A 214 -11.47 12.72 10.93
C ALA A 214 -12.73 12.04 10.38
N LEU A 215 -12.58 10.92 9.64
CA LEU A 215 -13.71 10.12 9.15
C LEU A 215 -14.53 9.54 10.31
N ARG A 216 -13.87 8.87 11.25
CA ARG A 216 -14.51 8.23 12.41
C ARG A 216 -15.25 9.22 13.29
N GLY A 217 -14.69 10.40 13.48
CA GLY A 217 -15.29 11.51 14.22
C GLY A 217 -16.40 12.25 13.46
N GLY A 218 -16.71 11.88 12.22
CA GLY A 218 -17.74 12.55 11.39
C GLY A 218 -17.36 13.95 10.94
N ARG A 219 -16.07 14.29 10.97
CA ARG A 219 -15.53 15.56 10.50
C ARG A 219 -15.49 15.62 8.98
N VAL A 220 -15.37 14.47 8.33
CA VAL A 220 -15.47 14.28 6.89
C VAL A 220 -16.38 13.10 6.58
N ASP A 221 -16.96 13.08 5.38
CA ASP A 221 -17.84 12.02 4.92
C ASP A 221 -17.06 10.84 4.33
N VAL A 222 -15.94 11.12 3.66
CA VAL A 222 -15.19 10.15 2.85
C VAL A 222 -13.69 10.27 3.11
N VAL A 223 -13.01 9.15 3.21
CA VAL A 223 -11.55 9.06 3.11
C VAL A 223 -11.15 8.48 1.76
N VAL A 224 -10.13 9.07 1.13
CA VAL A 224 -9.54 8.59 -0.13
C VAL A 224 -8.05 8.32 0.06
N GLN A 225 -7.66 7.06 -0.16
CA GLN A 225 -6.29 6.58 -0.02
C GLN A 225 -6.03 5.44 -1.00
N PRO A 226 -4.79 4.93 -1.09
CA PRO A 226 -4.53 3.67 -1.80
C PRO A 226 -5.52 2.58 -1.35
N HIS A 227 -6.16 1.95 -2.31
CA HIS A 227 -7.26 0.99 -2.09
C HIS A 227 -6.87 -0.13 -1.13
N ALA A 228 -5.71 -0.75 -1.36
CA ALA A 228 -5.23 -1.88 -0.56
C ALA A 228 -5.15 -1.56 0.94
N GLN A 229 -4.62 -0.40 1.31
CA GLN A 229 -4.49 0.01 2.72
C GLN A 229 -5.84 0.15 3.40
N LEU A 230 -6.82 0.77 2.72
CA LEU A 230 -8.16 0.96 3.29
C LEU A 230 -8.94 -0.36 3.37
N VAL A 231 -8.75 -1.30 2.42
CA VAL A 231 -9.31 -2.66 2.52
C VAL A 231 -8.81 -3.38 3.76
N PHE A 232 -7.50 -3.29 4.02
CA PHE A 232 -6.91 -3.86 5.23
C PHE A 232 -7.54 -3.29 6.51
N ILE A 233 -7.65 -1.95 6.59
CA ILE A 233 -8.22 -1.25 7.76
C ILE A 233 -9.69 -1.64 7.94
N ALA A 234 -10.46 -1.68 6.85
CA ALA A 234 -11.87 -2.07 6.89
C ALA A 234 -12.07 -3.53 7.36
N ALA A 235 -11.20 -4.45 6.92
CA ALA A 235 -11.24 -5.85 7.35
C ALA A 235 -10.87 -6.02 8.83
N ARG A 236 -9.91 -5.24 9.32
CA ARG A 236 -9.44 -5.25 10.71
C ARG A 236 -10.45 -4.62 11.67
N ASP A 237 -10.87 -3.38 11.39
CA ASP A 237 -11.59 -2.54 12.36
C ASP A 237 -13.12 -2.63 12.18
N LYS A 238 -13.62 -2.99 10.99
CA LYS A 238 -15.05 -3.17 10.64
C LYS A 238 -15.92 -1.92 10.86
N ASP A 239 -15.30 -0.77 11.04
CA ASP A 239 -15.96 0.51 11.31
C ASP A 239 -16.06 1.42 10.08
N ILE A 240 -15.41 1.03 8.98
CA ILE A 240 -15.50 1.67 7.66
C ILE A 240 -15.88 0.67 6.58
N LYS A 241 -16.46 1.16 5.48
CA LYS A 241 -16.80 0.34 4.31
C LYS A 241 -16.40 1.03 3.01
N ARG A 242 -16.03 0.21 2.02
CA ARG A 242 -15.77 0.66 0.66
C ARG A 242 -17.06 1.00 -0.06
N ILE A 243 -17.07 2.11 -0.78
CA ILE A 243 -18.19 2.59 -1.60
C ILE A 243 -17.79 2.87 -3.04
N GLY A 244 -16.51 2.71 -3.39
CA GLY A 244 -16.03 2.86 -4.76
C GLY A 244 -14.53 2.73 -4.85
N THR A 245 -14.05 2.59 -6.08
CA THR A 245 -12.64 2.61 -6.44
C THR A 245 -12.46 3.42 -7.72
N LEU A 246 -11.27 3.96 -7.92
CA LEU A 246 -10.86 4.58 -9.19
C LEU A 246 -9.38 4.37 -9.44
N SER A 247 -8.97 4.49 -10.71
CA SER A 247 -7.55 4.50 -11.05
C SER A 247 -6.81 5.63 -10.31
N ALA A 248 -5.64 5.33 -9.77
CA ALA A 248 -4.78 6.34 -9.15
C ALA A 248 -4.26 7.41 -10.15
N GLY A 249 -4.48 7.21 -11.43
CA GLY A 249 -4.18 8.14 -12.50
C GLY A 249 -5.40 8.72 -13.20
N TRP A 250 -6.59 8.55 -12.62
CA TRP A 250 -7.84 8.98 -13.27
C TRP A 250 -7.69 10.33 -14.03
N PRO A 251 -8.24 10.44 -15.29
CA PRO A 251 -9.04 9.44 -16.01
C PRO A 251 -8.23 8.34 -16.70
N LEU A 252 -6.90 8.36 -16.59
CA LEU A 252 -6.00 7.39 -17.18
C LEU A 252 -5.80 6.18 -16.25
N LYS A 253 -5.29 5.08 -16.81
CA LYS A 253 -4.76 3.95 -16.04
C LYS A 253 -3.51 4.40 -15.27
N SER A 254 -3.32 3.91 -14.06
CA SER A 254 -2.08 4.07 -13.30
C SER A 254 -1.42 2.71 -13.13
N ASP A 255 -0.20 2.58 -13.60
CA ASP A 255 0.62 1.39 -13.39
C ASP A 255 1.59 1.62 -12.24
N VAL A 256 1.70 0.63 -11.36
CA VAL A 256 2.73 0.53 -10.32
C VAL A 256 3.83 -0.39 -10.84
N ALA A 257 5.09 0.01 -10.64
CA ALA A 257 6.21 -0.67 -11.28
C ALA A 257 7.42 -0.85 -10.35
N ILE A 258 8.16 -1.93 -10.61
CA ILE A 258 9.54 -2.03 -10.20
C ILE A 258 10.29 -0.91 -10.90
N THR A 259 11.06 -0.15 -10.15
CA THR A 259 11.79 1.02 -10.66
C THR A 259 13.29 0.75 -10.62
N THR A 260 13.98 0.99 -11.73
CA THR A 260 15.44 0.84 -11.85
C THR A 260 16.08 2.13 -12.35
N ARG A 261 17.39 2.25 -12.23
CA ARG A 261 18.12 3.37 -12.85
C ARG A 261 17.93 3.34 -14.36
N LYS A 262 17.67 4.49 -14.94
CA LYS A 262 17.51 4.63 -16.39
C LYS A 262 18.73 4.11 -17.16
N GLY A 263 18.45 3.31 -18.18
CA GLY A 263 19.50 2.76 -19.05
C GLY A 263 20.38 1.70 -18.40
N SER A 264 20.04 1.21 -17.18
CA SER A 264 20.78 0.11 -16.55
C SER A 264 20.61 -1.23 -17.26
N GLY A 265 19.52 -1.38 -18.03
CA GLY A 265 19.15 -2.61 -18.73
C GLY A 265 18.53 -3.71 -17.84
N LEU A 266 18.53 -3.54 -16.51
CA LEU A 266 17.96 -4.54 -15.59
C LEU A 266 16.45 -4.69 -15.77
N VAL A 267 15.76 -3.63 -16.19
CA VAL A 267 14.30 -3.58 -16.31
C VAL A 267 13.71 -4.68 -17.19
N ASP A 268 14.40 -5.07 -18.28
CA ASP A 268 13.91 -6.11 -19.18
C ASP A 268 13.92 -7.50 -18.53
N ALA A 269 14.97 -7.81 -17.76
CA ALA A 269 15.04 -9.04 -16.98
C ALA A 269 13.89 -9.10 -15.94
N LEU A 270 13.60 -7.98 -15.28
CA LEU A 270 12.51 -7.88 -14.30
C LEU A 270 11.14 -8.06 -14.95
N THR A 271 10.94 -7.50 -16.16
CA THR A 271 9.70 -7.66 -16.92
C THR A 271 9.49 -9.11 -17.37
N LEU A 272 10.56 -9.79 -17.82
CA LEU A 272 10.49 -11.22 -18.16
C LEU A 272 10.15 -12.07 -16.93
N ALA A 273 10.85 -11.88 -15.82
CA ALA A 273 10.58 -12.57 -14.55
C ALA A 273 9.12 -12.36 -14.11
N THR A 274 8.65 -11.11 -14.10
CA THR A 274 7.26 -10.79 -13.73
C THR A 274 6.26 -11.51 -14.64
N ASN A 275 6.47 -11.53 -15.95
CA ASN A 275 5.58 -12.21 -16.90
C ASN A 275 5.59 -13.73 -16.70
N ASN A 276 6.72 -14.33 -16.33
CA ASN A 276 6.78 -15.76 -16.00
C ASN A 276 6.01 -16.06 -14.69
N LEU A 277 6.17 -15.20 -13.67
CA LEU A 277 5.41 -15.30 -12.42
C LEU A 277 3.90 -15.18 -12.63
N ILE A 278 3.47 -14.32 -13.58
CA ILE A 278 2.06 -14.20 -13.97
C ILE A 278 1.57 -15.50 -14.64
N ARG A 279 2.32 -16.03 -15.62
CA ARG A 279 1.95 -17.28 -16.31
C ARG A 279 1.91 -18.51 -15.39
N SER A 280 2.83 -18.61 -14.44
CA SER A 280 2.87 -19.71 -13.47
C SER A 280 1.81 -19.58 -12.37
N GLY A 281 1.10 -18.47 -12.28
CA GLY A 281 0.11 -18.19 -11.24
C GLY A 281 0.71 -17.80 -9.87
N LYS A 282 2.02 -17.87 -9.67
CA LYS A 282 2.70 -17.52 -8.42
C LYS A 282 2.50 -16.05 -8.06
N TYR A 283 2.51 -15.17 -9.05
CA TYR A 283 2.19 -13.76 -8.89
C TYR A 283 0.80 -13.53 -8.27
N ARG A 284 -0.24 -14.17 -8.83
CA ARG A 284 -1.61 -14.02 -8.32
C ARG A 284 -1.75 -14.60 -6.91
N GLN A 285 -1.09 -15.72 -6.62
CA GLN A 285 -1.06 -16.30 -5.25
C GLN A 285 -0.44 -15.33 -4.24
N ALA A 286 0.64 -14.64 -4.60
CA ALA A 286 1.25 -13.63 -3.73
C ALA A 286 0.33 -12.44 -3.47
N LEU A 287 -0.39 -11.95 -4.48
CA LEU A 287 -1.39 -10.88 -4.30
C LEU A 287 -2.57 -11.34 -3.44
N ALA A 288 -3.07 -12.57 -3.67
CA ALA A 288 -4.17 -13.18 -2.91
C ALA A 288 -3.85 -13.30 -1.42
N ARG A 289 -2.61 -13.64 -1.10
CA ARG A 289 -2.13 -13.71 0.28
C ARG A 289 -2.33 -12.40 1.05
N TRP A 290 -2.36 -11.28 0.33
CA TRP A 290 -2.53 -9.93 0.88
C TRP A 290 -3.87 -9.28 0.51
N GLY A 291 -4.81 -10.04 -0.11
CA GLY A 291 -6.15 -9.58 -0.47
C GLY A 291 -6.19 -8.43 -1.48
N ILE A 292 -5.22 -8.39 -2.40
CA ILE A 292 -5.10 -7.31 -3.40
C ILE A 292 -5.13 -7.81 -4.84
N GLU A 293 -5.80 -8.93 -5.12
CA GLU A 293 -5.93 -9.51 -6.46
C GLU A 293 -6.61 -8.58 -7.46
N GLU A 294 -7.44 -7.64 -6.97
CA GLU A 294 -8.08 -6.62 -7.81
C GLU A 294 -7.06 -5.67 -8.48
N GLU A 295 -5.85 -5.58 -7.91
CA GLU A 295 -4.77 -4.76 -8.46
C GLU A 295 -3.84 -5.54 -9.41
N ALA A 296 -4.18 -6.80 -9.72
CA ALA A 296 -3.38 -7.63 -10.61
C ALA A 296 -3.34 -7.07 -12.04
N VAL A 297 -2.17 -7.16 -12.66
CA VAL A 297 -1.99 -6.94 -14.10
C VAL A 297 -2.00 -8.28 -14.84
N GLU A 298 -2.50 -8.29 -16.06
CA GLU A 298 -2.47 -9.49 -16.91
C GLU A 298 -1.09 -9.69 -17.55
N ARG A 299 -0.34 -8.61 -17.71
CA ARG A 299 1.00 -8.60 -18.28
C ARG A 299 1.83 -7.46 -17.69
N SER A 300 3.10 -7.74 -17.42
CA SER A 300 4.12 -6.73 -17.12
C SER A 300 4.62 -6.09 -18.42
N GLU A 301 4.81 -4.78 -18.38
CA GLU A 301 5.32 -3.97 -19.49
C GLU A 301 6.55 -3.17 -19.05
N THR A 302 7.54 -3.09 -19.95
CA THR A 302 8.69 -2.22 -19.78
C THR A 302 8.36 -0.81 -20.25
N ASN A 303 8.55 0.18 -19.41
CA ASN A 303 8.38 1.61 -19.72
C ASN A 303 7.06 1.96 -20.41
N PRO A 304 5.88 1.51 -19.93
CA PRO A 304 4.61 1.86 -20.55
C PRO A 304 4.42 3.40 -20.53
N PRO A 305 3.42 3.93 -21.26
CA PRO A 305 3.01 5.32 -21.11
C PRO A 305 2.71 5.62 -19.64
N GLY A 306 3.35 6.66 -19.10
CA GLY A 306 3.18 7.09 -17.71
C GLY A 306 2.08 8.14 -17.58
N LEU A 307 1.74 8.48 -16.32
CA LEU A 307 0.89 9.63 -16.07
C LEU A 307 1.58 10.90 -16.58
N PRO A 308 0.83 11.85 -17.20
CA PRO A 308 1.39 13.10 -17.71
C PRO A 308 2.15 13.89 -16.65
N LYS A 309 3.06 14.76 -17.10
CA LYS A 309 3.65 15.80 -16.24
C LYS A 309 2.55 16.80 -15.88
N TYR A 310 2.56 17.26 -14.66
CA TYR A 310 1.67 18.31 -14.15
C TYR A 310 2.45 19.54 -13.78
#